data_f782b69045fdd78735c1f26bcca73fe1
#
_entry.id   f782b69045fdd78735c1f26bcca73fe1
#
_cell.length_a   1.000
_cell.length_b   1.000
_cell.length_c   1.000
_cell.angle_alpha   90.00
_cell.angle_beta   90.00
_cell.angle_gamma   90.00
#
_symmetry.space_group_name_H-M   'P 1'
#
loop_
_entity.id
_entity.type
_entity.pdbx_description
1 polymer ?
#
loop_
_entity_poly.entity_id
_entity_poly.type
_entity_poly.pdbx_seq_one_letter_code
_entity_poly.pdbx_strand_id
1 'polypeptide(L)'
;MEDYRNLNHSRWQCKYHIVFIPKYRRKKLYGVIKRHLGEAFHRLAQQKECWIEEGHIMGDHVHMLLNVPPKLSVSSVVGYMKGKSAIHIARHYLKRERNYAGQAFWARGFFVDTVGRDTELIRRYIAEQEKEDQRLDQIEMPWIEEKGNNKKD
;
A
#
# COMPACT_ATOMS: atom_id res chain seq x y z
N MET A 1 -17.95 -21.77 10.46
CA MET A 1 -17.63 -22.31 9.13
C MET A 1 -16.11 -22.30 8.96
N GLU A 2 -15.58 -23.43 8.63
CA GLU A 2 -14.13 -23.54 8.41
C GLU A 2 -13.74 -22.85 7.10
N ASP A 3 -12.89 -21.85 7.22
CA ASP A 3 -12.45 -21.05 6.08
C ASP A 3 -11.12 -21.56 5.53
N TYR A 4 -11.10 -22.87 5.23
CA TYR A 4 -9.92 -23.50 4.66
C TYR A 4 -9.97 -23.52 3.14
N ARG A 5 -8.83 -23.35 2.54
CA ARG A 5 -8.66 -23.47 1.09
C ARG A 5 -7.82 -24.71 0.78
N ASN A 6 -8.07 -25.26 -0.39
CA ASN A 6 -7.35 -26.43 -0.85
C ASN A 6 -6.35 -26.03 -1.95
N LEU A 7 -5.13 -26.51 -1.81
CA LEU A 7 -4.08 -26.38 -2.82
C LEU A 7 -3.38 -27.74 -2.92
N ASN A 8 -3.57 -28.47 -4.02
CA ASN A 8 -2.95 -29.78 -4.25
C ASN A 8 -3.07 -30.71 -3.05
N HIS A 9 -4.29 -30.96 -2.57
CA HIS A 9 -4.59 -31.79 -1.39
C HIS A 9 -4.17 -31.18 -0.05
N SER A 10 -3.58 -30.00 -0.04
CA SER A 10 -3.26 -29.27 1.20
C SER A 10 -4.39 -28.32 1.55
N ARG A 11 -4.71 -28.25 2.83
CA ARG A 11 -5.64 -27.26 3.36
C ARG A 11 -4.84 -26.16 4.03
N TRP A 12 -5.29 -24.90 3.85
CA TRP A 12 -4.57 -23.78 4.44
C TRP A 12 -5.51 -22.65 4.83
N GLN A 13 -5.04 -21.90 5.81
CA GLN A 13 -5.69 -20.69 6.28
C GLN A 13 -4.59 -19.74 6.74
N CYS A 14 -4.11 -18.93 5.82
CA CYS A 14 -3.03 -17.99 6.08
C CYS A 14 -3.56 -16.59 5.93
N LYS A 15 -3.95 -16.00 7.05
CA LYS A 15 -4.55 -14.65 7.12
C LYS A 15 -3.57 -13.68 7.75
N TYR A 16 -3.46 -12.51 7.15
CA TYR A 16 -2.56 -11.46 7.61
C TYR A 16 -3.30 -10.14 7.70
N HIS A 17 -3.14 -9.46 8.82
CA HIS A 17 -3.49 -8.05 8.94
C HIS A 17 -2.38 -7.23 8.30
N ILE A 18 -2.73 -6.45 7.29
CA ILE A 18 -1.79 -5.62 6.53
C ILE A 18 -2.18 -4.16 6.71
N VAL A 19 -1.18 -3.31 7.01
CA VAL A 19 -1.38 -1.86 7.08
C VAL A 19 -0.27 -1.18 6.29
N PHE A 20 -0.66 -0.24 5.42
CA PHE A 20 0.30 0.65 4.77
C PHE A 20 -0.33 2.03 4.57
N ILE A 21 0.52 3.02 4.35
CA ILE A 21 0.09 4.42 4.32
C ILE A 21 0.49 5.09 3.00
N PRO A 22 -0.27 6.10 2.57
CA PRO A 22 0.19 6.96 1.49
C PRO A 22 1.37 7.82 1.96
N LYS A 23 2.25 8.21 1.05
CA LYS A 23 3.27 9.20 1.35
C LYS A 23 2.61 10.49 1.84
N TYR A 24 3.26 11.17 2.76
CA TYR A 24 2.74 12.38 3.36
C TYR A 24 2.29 13.39 2.31
N ARG A 25 3.12 13.64 1.31
CA ARG A 25 2.81 14.58 0.22
C ARG A 25 1.67 14.14 -0.70
N ARG A 26 1.20 12.88 -0.58
CA ARG A 26 0.10 12.32 -1.38
C ARG A 26 -1.21 12.20 -0.61
N LYS A 27 -1.27 12.66 0.62
CA LYS A 27 -2.48 12.55 1.47
C LYS A 27 -3.72 13.17 0.84
N LYS A 28 -3.57 14.32 0.19
CA LYS A 28 -4.72 14.99 -0.46
C LYS A 28 -5.29 14.14 -1.58
N LEU A 29 -4.43 13.58 -2.43
CA LEU A 29 -4.85 12.70 -3.50
C LEU A 29 -5.49 11.43 -2.95
N TYR A 30 -4.88 10.85 -1.91
CA TYR A 30 -5.43 9.68 -1.23
C TYR A 30 -6.86 9.93 -0.76
N GLY A 31 -7.13 11.08 -0.14
CA GLY A 31 -8.46 11.45 0.30
C GLY A 31 -9.50 11.48 -0.83
N VAL A 32 -9.07 11.87 -2.03
CA VAL A 32 -9.95 11.94 -3.20
C VAL A 32 -10.24 10.54 -3.78
N ILE A 33 -9.22 9.69 -3.86
CA ILE A 33 -9.32 8.42 -4.58
C ILE A 33 -9.73 7.22 -3.72
N LYS A 34 -9.80 7.38 -2.40
CA LYS A 34 -10.03 6.25 -1.48
C LYS A 34 -11.29 5.44 -1.81
N ARG A 35 -12.31 6.07 -2.38
CA ARG A 35 -13.55 5.38 -2.78
C ARG A 35 -13.30 4.29 -3.81
N HIS A 36 -12.31 4.49 -4.67
CA HIS A 36 -12.04 3.60 -5.79
C HIS A 36 -10.94 2.57 -5.49
N LEU A 37 -10.20 2.78 -4.41
CA LEU A 37 -9.10 1.89 -4.04
C LEU A 37 -9.56 0.49 -3.63
N GLY A 38 -10.71 0.39 -2.97
CA GLY A 38 -11.23 -0.89 -2.51
C GLY A 38 -11.39 -1.91 -3.63
N GLU A 39 -12.07 -1.51 -4.71
CA GLU A 39 -12.26 -2.38 -5.88
C GLU A 39 -10.94 -2.76 -6.52
N ALA A 40 -10.03 -1.78 -6.65
CA ALA A 40 -8.71 -2.03 -7.22
C ALA A 40 -7.93 -3.06 -6.40
N PHE A 41 -7.94 -2.94 -5.08
CA PHE A 41 -7.25 -3.90 -4.22
C PHE A 41 -7.85 -5.29 -4.29
N HIS A 42 -9.18 -5.42 -4.31
CA HIS A 42 -9.84 -6.72 -4.46
C HIS A 42 -9.42 -7.41 -5.76
N ARG A 43 -9.42 -6.67 -6.86
CA ARG A 43 -9.01 -7.18 -8.17
C ARG A 43 -7.54 -7.59 -8.19
N LEU A 44 -6.66 -6.76 -7.63
CA LEU A 44 -5.24 -7.05 -7.57
C LEU A 44 -4.92 -8.26 -6.71
N ALA A 45 -5.61 -8.41 -5.58
CA ALA A 45 -5.47 -9.60 -4.74
C ALA A 45 -5.86 -10.86 -5.51
N GLN A 46 -7.00 -10.84 -6.22
CA GLN A 46 -7.46 -11.97 -7.01
C GLN A 46 -6.47 -12.38 -8.10
N GLN A 47 -5.78 -11.41 -8.70
CA GLN A 47 -4.75 -11.70 -9.70
C GLN A 47 -3.58 -12.52 -9.14
N LYS A 48 -3.39 -12.49 -7.83
CA LYS A 48 -2.39 -13.29 -7.12
C LYS A 48 -2.98 -14.48 -6.37
N GLU A 49 -4.20 -14.86 -6.70
CA GLU A 49 -4.90 -15.96 -6.03
C GLU A 49 -5.10 -15.72 -4.53
N CYS A 50 -5.12 -14.47 -4.13
CA CYS A 50 -5.40 -14.02 -2.78
C CYS A 50 -6.81 -13.43 -2.72
N TRP A 51 -7.33 -13.24 -1.51
CA TRP A 51 -8.57 -12.49 -1.36
C TRP A 51 -8.55 -11.68 -0.07
N ILE A 52 -9.21 -10.53 -0.13
CA ILE A 52 -9.38 -9.64 1.02
C ILE A 52 -10.68 -10.02 1.72
N GLU A 53 -10.57 -10.46 2.96
CA GLU A 53 -11.71 -10.83 3.78
C GLU A 53 -12.38 -9.61 4.39
N GLU A 54 -11.58 -8.68 4.88
CA GLU A 54 -11.99 -7.38 5.37
C GLU A 54 -11.04 -6.33 4.82
N GLY A 55 -11.59 -5.20 4.39
CA GLY A 55 -10.76 -4.08 3.94
C GLY A 55 -11.32 -2.75 4.42
N HIS A 56 -10.45 -1.87 4.88
CA HIS A 56 -10.79 -0.54 5.36
C HIS A 56 -9.83 0.48 4.77
N ILE A 57 -10.40 1.42 4.02
CA ILE A 57 -9.63 2.56 3.50
C ILE A 57 -9.86 3.71 4.46
N MET A 58 -8.96 3.86 5.42
CA MET A 58 -9.07 4.88 6.47
C MET A 58 -8.52 6.21 5.97
N GLY A 59 -8.65 7.26 6.77
CA GLY A 59 -8.22 8.60 6.39
C GLY A 59 -6.72 8.75 6.19
N ASP A 60 -5.92 7.93 6.84
CA ASP A 60 -4.46 8.00 6.83
C ASP A 60 -3.77 6.67 6.54
N HIS A 61 -4.53 5.59 6.35
CA HIS A 61 -3.94 4.27 6.09
C HIS A 61 -4.94 3.34 5.42
N VAL A 62 -4.41 2.29 4.82
CA VAL A 62 -5.17 1.14 4.35
C VAL A 62 -4.95 0.01 5.34
N HIS A 63 -6.02 -0.64 5.74
CA HIS A 63 -5.97 -1.83 6.60
C HIS A 63 -6.79 -2.93 5.94
N MET A 64 -6.21 -4.10 5.79
CA MET A 64 -6.91 -5.25 5.22
C MET A 64 -6.55 -6.54 5.93
N LEU A 65 -7.50 -7.47 5.95
CA LEU A 65 -7.27 -8.86 6.33
C LEU A 65 -7.15 -9.65 5.03
N LEU A 66 -5.94 -10.07 4.73
CA LEU A 66 -5.58 -10.67 3.45
C LEU A 66 -5.30 -12.17 3.63
N ASN A 67 -5.95 -12.98 2.80
CA ASN A 67 -5.68 -14.41 2.72
C ASN A 67 -4.68 -14.68 1.61
N VAL A 68 -3.56 -15.30 1.95
CA VAL A 68 -2.46 -15.55 1.02
C VAL A 68 -2.16 -17.04 0.95
N PRO A 69 -2.13 -17.65 -0.25
CA PRO A 69 -1.79 -19.06 -0.37
C PRO A 69 -0.34 -19.33 0.07
N PRO A 70 -0.05 -20.52 0.64
CA PRO A 70 1.30 -20.84 1.15
C PRO A 70 2.41 -20.74 0.12
N LYS A 71 2.08 -20.88 -1.16
CA LYS A 71 3.07 -20.79 -2.25
C LYS A 71 3.60 -19.37 -2.48
N LEU A 72 2.98 -18.34 -1.89
CA LEU A 72 3.37 -16.95 -2.10
C LEU A 72 3.83 -16.33 -0.79
N SER A 73 4.79 -15.42 -0.86
CA SER A 73 5.14 -14.60 0.29
C SER A 73 4.19 -13.42 0.43
N VAL A 74 3.86 -13.05 1.66
CA VAL A 74 3.03 -11.88 1.92
C VAL A 74 3.68 -10.61 1.35
N SER A 75 5.00 -10.50 1.45
CA SER A 75 5.74 -9.36 0.92
C SER A 75 5.58 -9.20 -0.59
N SER A 76 5.62 -10.31 -1.34
CA SER A 76 5.45 -10.25 -2.79
C SER A 76 4.05 -9.80 -3.18
N VAL A 77 3.04 -10.25 -2.46
CA VAL A 77 1.65 -9.89 -2.72
C VAL A 77 1.40 -8.43 -2.39
N VAL A 78 1.83 -7.97 -1.22
CA VAL A 78 1.67 -6.56 -0.81
C VAL A 78 2.46 -5.64 -1.74
N GLY A 79 3.68 -6.00 -2.09
CA GLY A 79 4.49 -5.26 -3.06
C GLY A 79 3.80 -5.12 -4.41
N TYR A 80 3.19 -6.20 -4.89
CA TYR A 80 2.41 -6.20 -6.12
C TYR A 80 1.21 -5.24 -6.02
N MET A 81 0.43 -5.33 -4.93
CA MET A 81 -0.75 -4.49 -4.73
C MET A 81 -0.38 -3.00 -4.62
N LYS A 82 0.67 -2.69 -3.88
CA LYS A 82 1.15 -1.31 -3.75
C LYS A 82 1.68 -0.77 -5.07
N GLY A 83 2.49 -1.54 -5.76
CA GLY A 83 3.07 -1.13 -7.04
C GLY A 83 2.02 -0.92 -8.13
N LYS A 84 1.13 -1.88 -8.30
CA LYS A 84 0.10 -1.80 -9.33
C LYS A 84 -0.94 -0.72 -9.04
N SER A 85 -1.36 -0.58 -7.79
CA SER A 85 -2.29 0.49 -7.40
C SER A 85 -1.67 1.86 -7.62
N ALA A 86 -0.40 2.04 -7.32
CA ALA A 86 0.30 3.29 -7.53
C ALA A 86 0.40 3.65 -9.02
N ILE A 87 0.67 2.69 -9.88
CA ILE A 87 0.66 2.89 -11.34
C ILE A 87 -0.73 3.29 -11.82
N HIS A 88 -1.76 2.61 -11.35
CA HIS A 88 -3.14 2.92 -11.68
C HIS A 88 -3.51 4.35 -11.28
N ILE A 89 -3.15 4.76 -10.07
CA ILE A 89 -3.39 6.11 -9.55
C ILE A 89 -2.67 7.14 -10.42
N ALA A 90 -1.41 6.90 -10.75
CA ALA A 90 -0.63 7.79 -11.59
C ALA A 90 -1.27 8.01 -12.96
N ARG A 91 -1.73 6.94 -13.59
CA ARG A 91 -2.35 7.00 -14.92
C ARG A 91 -3.71 7.69 -14.93
N HIS A 92 -4.56 7.41 -13.94
CA HIS A 92 -5.94 7.86 -13.95
C HIS A 92 -6.19 9.17 -13.23
N TYR A 93 -5.39 9.51 -12.23
CA TYR A 93 -5.63 10.68 -11.39
C TYR A 93 -4.56 11.75 -11.53
N LEU A 94 -3.30 11.37 -11.74
CA LEU A 94 -2.22 12.34 -11.89
C LEU A 94 -2.04 12.79 -13.32
N LYS A 95 -2.52 12.01 -14.28
CA LYS A 95 -2.42 12.28 -15.73
C LYS A 95 -1.02 12.68 -16.15
N ARG A 96 -0.03 12.15 -15.45
CA ARG A 96 1.34 12.54 -15.62
C ARG A 96 2.12 11.52 -16.42
N GLU A 97 3.25 12.01 -16.78
CA GLU A 97 4.29 11.40 -17.57
C GLU A 97 4.46 9.90 -17.36
N ARG A 98 4.82 9.27 -18.45
CA ARG A 98 5.04 7.82 -18.55
C ARG A 98 6.03 7.28 -17.53
N ASN A 99 6.93 8.12 -17.01
CA ASN A 99 7.99 7.74 -16.09
C ASN A 99 7.60 7.92 -14.63
N TYR A 100 6.37 8.31 -14.36
CA TYR A 100 5.87 8.37 -13.00
C TYR A 100 5.57 6.96 -12.57
N ALA A 101 6.57 6.25 -12.14
CA ALA A 101 6.52 4.81 -11.85
C ALA A 101 5.61 4.44 -10.67
N GLY A 102 4.78 5.35 -10.21
CA GLY A 102 3.90 5.12 -9.07
C GLY A 102 4.63 4.99 -7.75
N GLN A 103 5.95 4.99 -7.76
CA GLN A 103 6.80 4.80 -6.58
C GLN A 103 6.60 5.89 -5.52
N ALA A 104 6.02 7.00 -5.92
CA ALA A 104 5.86 8.14 -5.04
C ALA A 104 4.50 8.20 -4.34
N PHE A 105 3.62 7.21 -4.49
CA PHE A 105 2.30 7.25 -3.87
C PHE A 105 2.29 6.68 -2.46
N TRP A 106 2.76 5.44 -2.28
CA TRP A 106 2.77 4.77 -0.97
C TRP A 106 4.09 4.98 -0.26
N ALA A 107 4.05 5.17 1.05
CA ALA A 107 5.25 5.15 1.88
C ALA A 107 5.88 3.76 1.83
N ARG A 108 7.19 3.68 2.06
CA ARG A 108 7.92 2.41 2.04
C ARG A 108 7.46 1.48 3.16
N GLY A 109 7.46 0.19 2.88
CA GLY A 109 7.16 -0.82 3.86
C GLY A 109 5.67 -0.99 4.12
N PHE A 110 5.38 -1.85 5.06
CA PHE A 110 4.03 -2.14 5.52
C PHE A 110 4.12 -2.83 6.88
N PHE A 111 3.03 -2.77 7.65
CA PHE A 111 2.88 -3.55 8.87
C PHE A 111 2.17 -4.86 8.54
N VAL A 112 2.61 -5.95 9.14
CA VAL A 112 1.95 -7.25 9.00
C VAL A 112 1.87 -7.95 10.35
N ASP A 113 0.71 -8.55 10.64
CA ASP A 113 0.48 -9.33 11.85
C ASP A 113 -0.46 -10.50 11.51
N THR A 114 -0.22 -11.65 12.14
CA THR A 114 -1.05 -12.84 11.97
C THR A 114 -2.03 -13.05 13.13
N VAL A 115 -1.87 -12.33 14.23
CA VAL A 115 -2.51 -12.61 15.52
C VAL A 115 -3.57 -11.58 15.91
N GLY A 116 -4.40 -11.17 15.07
CA GLY A 116 -5.46 -10.26 15.43
C GLY A 116 -5.03 -8.79 15.38
N ARG A 117 -5.98 -7.92 15.70
CA ARG A 117 -5.82 -6.49 15.53
C ARG A 117 -5.32 -5.83 16.81
N ASP A 118 -4.05 -5.49 16.88
CA ASP A 118 -3.52 -4.63 17.95
C ASP A 118 -3.60 -3.18 17.49
N THR A 119 -4.65 -2.49 17.90
CA THR A 119 -4.93 -1.12 17.50
C THR A 119 -3.82 -0.15 17.89
N GLU A 120 -3.24 -0.33 19.07
CA GLU A 120 -2.19 0.56 19.56
C GLU A 120 -0.89 0.37 18.78
N LEU A 121 -0.53 -0.87 18.48
CA LEU A 121 0.64 -1.18 17.69
C LEU A 121 0.50 -0.61 16.26
N ILE A 122 -0.69 -0.72 15.69
CA ILE A 122 -0.99 -0.16 14.36
C ILE A 122 -0.88 1.36 14.39
N ARG A 123 -1.42 2.03 15.41
CA ARG A 123 -1.30 3.49 15.55
C ARG A 123 0.14 3.94 15.66
N ARG A 124 0.93 3.21 16.43
CA ARG A 124 2.35 3.49 16.59
C ARG A 124 3.10 3.35 15.26
N TYR A 125 2.83 2.29 14.53
CA TYR A 125 3.39 2.07 13.20
C TYR A 125 3.08 3.25 12.27
N ILE A 126 1.82 3.66 12.19
CA ILE A 126 1.39 4.75 11.32
C ILE A 126 2.12 6.05 11.68
N ALA A 127 2.19 6.39 12.97
CA ALA A 127 2.85 7.61 13.45
C ALA A 127 4.34 7.62 13.13
N GLU A 128 5.02 6.51 13.38
CA GLU A 128 6.45 6.37 13.10
C GLU A 128 6.75 6.44 11.60
N GLN A 129 5.92 5.82 10.79
CA GLN A 129 6.09 5.79 9.35
C GLN A 129 5.85 7.19 8.74
N GLU A 130 4.88 7.94 9.25
CA GLU A 130 4.65 9.30 8.79
C GLU A 130 5.83 10.21 9.10
N LYS A 131 6.41 10.11 10.29
CA LYS A 131 7.59 10.88 10.68
C LYS A 131 8.79 10.57 9.77
N GLU A 132 9.01 9.30 9.49
CA GLU A 132 10.10 8.87 8.62
C GLU A 132 9.90 9.39 7.19
N ASP A 133 8.69 9.30 6.69
CA ASP A 133 8.35 9.78 5.35
C ASP A 133 8.54 11.30 5.23
N GLN A 134 8.12 12.06 6.24
CA GLN A 134 8.33 13.51 6.29
C GLN A 134 9.82 13.86 6.33
N ARG A 135 10.59 13.12 7.11
CA ARG A 135 12.04 13.32 7.21
C ARG A 135 12.72 13.11 5.85
N LEU A 136 12.33 12.07 5.13
CA LEU A 136 12.86 11.78 3.80
C LEU A 136 12.49 12.86 2.79
N ASP A 137 11.27 13.34 2.82
CA ASP A 137 10.82 14.44 1.95
C ASP A 137 11.64 15.71 2.18
N GLN A 138 11.95 16.05 3.42
CA GLN A 138 12.77 17.20 3.76
C GLN A 138 14.20 17.09 3.23
N ILE A 139 14.73 15.89 3.18
CA ILE A 139 16.08 15.65 2.64
C ILE A 139 16.09 15.80 1.11
N GLU A 140 15.04 15.33 0.45
CA GLU A 140 14.95 15.36 -1.02
C GLU A 140 14.66 16.76 -1.60
N MET A 141 13.87 17.58 -0.89
CA MET A 141 13.43 18.88 -1.40
C MET A 141 14.54 19.84 -1.79
N PRO A 142 15.62 20.05 -0.99
CA PRO A 142 16.68 20.98 -1.38
C PRO A 142 17.38 20.57 -2.68
N TRP A 143 17.53 19.29 -2.91
CA TRP A 143 18.17 18.76 -4.11
C TRP A 143 17.31 18.97 -5.37
N ILE A 144 16.00 18.88 -5.24
CA ILE A 144 15.05 19.13 -6.32
C ILE A 144 15.05 20.62 -6.70
N GLU A 145 15.13 21.52 -5.71
CA GLU A 145 15.19 22.96 -5.93
C GLU A 145 16.46 23.39 -6.68
N GLU A 146 17.59 22.83 -6.33
CA GLU A 146 18.86 23.09 -7.02
C GLU A 146 18.79 22.70 -8.50
N LYS A 147 18.18 21.57 -8.81
CA LYS A 147 17.98 21.13 -10.20
C LYS A 147 17.03 22.05 -10.97
N GLY A 148 16.03 22.58 -10.30
CA GLY A 148 15.09 23.51 -10.90
C GLY A 148 15.74 24.83 -11.31
N ASN A 149 16.67 25.31 -10.51
CA ASN A 149 17.38 26.55 -10.77
C ASN A 149 18.40 26.44 -11.93
N ASN A 150 18.99 25.27 -12.10
CA ASN A 150 19.92 25.01 -13.19
C ASN A 150 19.24 24.90 -14.57
N LYS A 151 17.93 24.81 -14.61
CA LYS A 151 17.18 24.79 -15.87
C LYS A 151 16.67 26.15 -16.33
N LYS A 152 16.92 27.20 -15.56
CA LYS A 152 16.48 28.56 -15.90
C LYS A 152 17.57 29.42 -16.54
N ASP A 153 18.77 28.88 -16.62
CA ASP A 153 19.88 29.50 -17.32
C ASP A 153 20.09 28.81 -18.72
#